data_4c1d17331dc93284e194d856c0f6d51c
#
_entry.id   4c1d17331dc93284e194d856c0f6d51c
#
_cell.length_a   1.000
_cell.length_b   1.000
_cell.length_c   1.000
_cell.angle_alpha   90.00
_cell.angle_beta   90.00
_cell.angle_gamma   90.00
#
_symmetry.space_group_name_H-M   'P 1'
#
loop_
_entity.id
_entity.type
_entity.pdbx_description
1 polymer ?
#
loop_
_entity_poly.entity_id
_entity_poly.type
_entity_poly.pdbx_seq_one_letter_code
_entity_poly.pdbx_strand_id
1 'polypeptide(L)'
;MTTYYKATRPDGTDFRTGTVDYAAALRGGTVVEHSAFDRKGDASGYLSVSVSAADCTGFTWPCRLFVVEPVGRAFRVGDNLPNKRAERALRVVEERPAWEAFGPNG
;
A
#
# COMPACT_ATOMS: atom_id res chain seq x y z
N MET A 1 8.96 -14.74 -2.17
CA MET A 1 8.96 -13.45 -1.52
C MET A 1 7.53 -12.96 -1.36
N THR A 2 7.18 -12.43 -0.20
CA THR A 2 5.82 -12.00 0.08
C THR A 2 5.55 -10.65 -0.58
N THR A 3 4.40 -10.53 -1.24
CA THR A 3 3.96 -9.27 -1.84
C THR A 3 2.65 -8.82 -1.21
N TYR A 4 2.41 -7.52 -1.27
CA TYR A 4 1.21 -6.90 -0.75
C TYR A 4 0.66 -5.93 -1.79
N TYR A 5 -0.48 -5.33 -1.49
CA TYR A 5 -1.19 -4.45 -2.43
C TYR A 5 -1.44 -3.08 -1.81
N LYS A 6 -1.39 -2.05 -2.66
CA LYS A 6 -1.66 -0.68 -2.25
C LYS A 6 -2.51 0.02 -3.30
N ALA A 7 -3.69 0.49 -2.91
CA ALA A 7 -4.53 1.33 -3.75
C ALA A 7 -4.15 2.79 -3.52
N THR A 8 -4.09 3.57 -4.59
CA THR A 8 -3.67 4.97 -4.56
C THR A 8 -4.65 5.86 -5.29
N ARG A 9 -4.49 7.19 -5.16
CA ARG A 9 -5.19 8.19 -5.97
C ARG A 9 -4.82 8.02 -7.45
N PRO A 10 -5.61 8.59 -8.38
CA PRO A 10 -5.30 8.49 -9.81
C PRO A 10 -3.92 9.01 -10.21
N ASP A 11 -3.34 9.92 -9.44
CA ASP A 11 -1.98 10.42 -9.69
C ASP A 11 -0.89 9.51 -9.13
N GLY A 12 -1.25 8.39 -8.48
CA GLY A 12 -0.31 7.43 -7.92
C GLY A 12 0.14 7.73 -6.50
N THR A 13 -0.45 8.75 -5.86
CA THR A 13 -0.12 9.10 -4.48
C THR A 13 -1.10 8.45 -3.49
N ASP A 14 -0.70 8.32 -2.23
CA ASP A 14 -1.54 7.70 -1.21
C ASP A 14 -2.81 8.50 -0.93
N PHE A 15 -3.92 7.79 -0.66
CA PHE A 15 -5.20 8.44 -0.43
C PHE A 15 -5.21 9.34 0.80
N ARG A 16 -4.46 8.96 1.83
CA ARG A 16 -4.52 9.65 3.11
C ARG A 16 -3.92 11.06 3.04
N THR A 17 -2.71 11.19 2.49
CA THR A 17 -1.98 12.45 2.53
C THR A 17 -1.63 13.02 1.16
N GLY A 18 -1.53 12.17 0.13
CA GLY A 18 -1.09 12.57 -1.19
C GLY A 18 0.39 12.92 -1.27
N THR A 19 1.19 12.51 -0.27
CA THR A 19 2.62 12.84 -0.21
C THR A 19 3.54 11.69 -0.63
N VAL A 20 3.04 10.44 -0.57
CA VAL A 20 3.83 9.28 -0.96
C VAL A 20 3.47 8.90 -2.38
N ASP A 21 4.43 9.00 -3.31
CA ASP A 21 4.20 8.79 -4.74
C ASP A 21 4.65 7.39 -5.16
N TYR A 22 3.69 6.47 -5.20
CA TYR A 22 3.94 5.08 -5.57
C TYR A 22 4.22 4.93 -7.06
N ALA A 23 3.58 5.73 -7.90
CA ALA A 23 3.83 5.69 -9.35
C ALA A 23 5.25 6.12 -9.70
N ALA A 24 5.74 7.18 -9.06
CA ALA A 24 7.10 7.63 -9.25
C ALA A 24 8.12 6.59 -8.77
N ALA A 25 7.83 5.93 -7.64
CA ALA A 25 8.69 4.89 -7.09
C ALA A 25 8.79 3.70 -8.07
N LEU A 26 7.70 3.33 -8.73
CA LEU A 26 7.72 2.26 -9.73
C LEU A 26 8.59 2.65 -10.93
N ARG A 27 8.40 3.86 -11.46
CA ARG A 27 9.16 4.33 -12.62
C ARG A 27 10.66 4.43 -12.33
N GLY A 28 11.00 4.90 -11.13
CA GLY A 28 12.39 5.12 -10.74
C GLY A 28 13.09 3.93 -10.10
N GLY A 29 12.33 2.87 -9.75
CA GLY A 29 12.88 1.73 -9.03
C GLY A 29 13.34 2.08 -7.62
N THR A 30 12.74 3.12 -7.03
CA THR A 30 13.15 3.60 -5.71
C THR A 30 12.34 2.97 -4.59
N VAL A 31 12.91 2.93 -3.39
CA VAL A 31 12.24 2.45 -2.18
C VAL A 31 11.41 3.58 -1.59
N VAL A 32 10.17 3.28 -1.21
CA VAL A 32 9.33 4.20 -0.46
C VAL A 32 9.57 3.96 1.02
N GLU A 33 9.89 5.01 1.78
CA GLU A 33 10.15 4.92 3.21
C GLU A 33 9.25 5.86 4.00
N HIS A 34 8.88 5.42 5.21
CA HIS A 34 8.19 6.28 6.17
C HIS A 34 9.24 6.93 7.08
N SER A 35 9.25 8.25 7.14
CA SER A 35 10.30 9.01 7.85
C SER A 35 10.22 8.89 9.37
N ALA A 36 9.03 8.58 9.92
CA ALA A 36 8.81 8.52 11.36
C ALA A 36 8.01 7.28 11.74
N PHE A 37 8.52 6.11 11.36
CA PHE A 37 7.80 4.85 11.51
C PHE A 37 7.41 4.55 12.96
N ASP A 38 6.12 4.29 13.20
CA ASP A 38 5.56 3.84 14.47
C ASP A 38 4.39 2.91 14.22
N ARG A 39 4.59 1.60 14.34
CA ARG A 39 3.57 0.59 14.07
C ARG A 39 2.45 0.55 15.11
N LYS A 40 2.68 1.17 16.27
CA LYS A 40 1.71 1.18 17.38
C LYS A 40 0.78 2.37 17.35
N GLY A 41 1.08 3.35 16.51
CA GLY A 41 0.23 4.51 16.34
C GLY A 41 -0.89 4.27 15.33
N ASP A 42 -1.48 5.36 14.87
CA ASP A 42 -2.48 5.28 13.81
C ASP A 42 -1.80 5.13 12.43
N ALA A 43 -2.61 5.10 11.37
CA ALA A 43 -2.08 4.88 10.02
C ALA A 43 -1.13 5.98 9.52
N SER A 44 -0.99 7.10 10.24
CA SER A 44 0.01 8.12 9.90
C SER A 44 1.43 7.70 10.30
N GLY A 45 1.57 6.68 11.15
CA GLY A 45 2.87 6.22 11.63
C GLY A 45 3.52 5.14 10.79
N TYR A 46 2.89 4.69 9.71
CA TYR A 46 3.42 3.61 8.88
C TYR A 46 2.82 3.63 7.47
N LEU A 47 3.45 2.88 6.56
CA LEU A 47 2.91 2.64 5.23
C LEU A 47 1.93 1.47 5.32
N SER A 48 0.66 1.69 5.03
CA SER A 48 -0.39 0.68 5.13
C SER A 48 -0.54 -0.07 3.81
N VAL A 49 -0.50 -1.39 3.87
CA VAL A 49 -0.67 -2.26 2.70
C VAL A 49 -1.65 -3.37 3.02
N SER A 50 -2.14 -4.07 1.98
CA SER A 50 -3.12 -5.14 2.13
C SER A 50 -2.55 -6.46 1.63
N VAL A 51 -2.99 -7.56 2.24
CA VAL A 51 -2.55 -8.92 1.91
C VAL A 51 -3.01 -9.33 0.52
N SER A 52 -4.20 -8.89 0.09
CA SER A 52 -4.71 -9.15 -1.25
C SER A 52 -5.31 -7.89 -1.85
N ALA A 53 -5.49 -7.88 -3.17
CA ALA A 53 -6.07 -6.74 -3.87
C ALA A 53 -7.47 -6.41 -3.35
N ALA A 54 -8.28 -7.43 -3.09
CA ALA A 54 -9.66 -7.26 -2.61
C ALA A 54 -9.73 -6.72 -1.18
N ASP A 55 -8.64 -6.76 -0.43
CA ASP A 55 -8.59 -6.26 0.94
C ASP A 55 -8.18 -4.80 1.04
N CYS A 56 -7.87 -4.15 -0.07
CA CYS A 56 -7.59 -2.72 -0.07
C CYS A 56 -8.82 -1.96 0.37
N THR A 57 -8.68 -1.15 1.41
CA THR A 57 -9.78 -0.35 1.97
C THR A 57 -9.38 1.11 2.03
N GLY A 58 -10.36 1.98 2.26
CA GLY A 58 -10.09 3.41 2.36
C GLY A 58 -9.80 4.08 1.04
N PHE A 59 -10.05 3.40 -0.08
CA PHE A 59 -9.87 3.99 -1.39
C PHE A 59 -11.21 4.52 -1.93
N THR A 60 -11.12 5.47 -2.86
CA THR A 60 -12.26 5.95 -3.62
C THR A 60 -11.99 5.71 -5.10
N TRP A 61 -13.05 5.57 -5.87
CA TRP A 61 -12.93 5.40 -7.32
C TRP A 61 -12.96 6.79 -8.00
N PRO A 62 -12.11 7.07 -9.00
CA PRO A 62 -11.12 6.16 -9.57
C PRO A 62 -9.86 6.02 -8.71
N CYS A 63 -9.14 4.91 -8.90
CA CYS A 63 -7.92 4.63 -8.16
C CYS A 63 -6.91 3.89 -9.04
N ARG A 64 -5.69 3.74 -8.54
CA ARG A 64 -4.66 2.87 -9.12
C ARG A 64 -4.28 1.81 -8.10
N LEU A 65 -3.81 0.66 -8.58
CA LEU A 65 -3.48 -0.47 -7.72
C LEU A 65 -2.05 -0.92 -8.01
N PHE A 66 -1.25 -1.01 -6.97
CA PHE A 66 0.16 -1.41 -7.07
C PHE A 66 0.43 -2.65 -6.25
N VAL A 67 1.30 -3.52 -6.77
CA VAL A 67 1.89 -4.62 -6.02
C VAL A 67 3.19 -4.11 -5.41
N VAL A 68 3.33 -4.34 -4.11
CA VAL A 68 4.49 -3.87 -3.35
C VAL A 68 5.10 -5.02 -2.57
N GLU A 69 6.40 -4.91 -2.27
CA GLU A 69 7.07 -5.86 -1.40
C GLU A 69 7.77 -5.12 -0.26
N PRO A 70 7.80 -5.69 0.96
CA PRO A 70 8.44 -5.01 2.08
C PRO A 70 9.95 -5.01 1.91
N VAL A 71 10.56 -3.91 2.33
CA VAL A 71 12.00 -3.83 2.52
C VAL A 71 12.21 -3.99 4.02
N GLY A 72 12.58 -5.22 4.43
CA GLY A 72 12.62 -5.59 5.83
C GLY A 72 11.33 -6.28 6.25
N ARG A 73 10.86 -6.00 7.46
CA ARG A 73 9.76 -6.72 8.09
C ARG A 73 8.43 -5.98 7.92
N ALA A 74 7.37 -6.72 7.57
CA ALA A 74 5.99 -6.24 7.61
C ALA A 74 5.36 -6.63 8.95
N PHE A 75 4.57 -5.73 9.56
CA PHE A 75 3.97 -5.95 10.87
C PHE A 75 2.45 -5.98 10.76
N ARG A 76 1.81 -6.79 11.59
CA ARG A 76 0.35 -6.79 11.69
C ARG A 76 -0.10 -5.50 12.37
N VAL A 77 -1.19 -4.93 11.86
CA VAL A 77 -1.73 -3.67 12.40
C VAL A 77 -2.51 -3.92 13.68
N GLY A 78 -3.27 -5.02 13.74
CA GLY A 78 -4.07 -5.38 14.90
C GLY A 78 -5.03 -6.50 14.55
N ASP A 79 -5.72 -7.04 15.57
CA ASP A 79 -6.62 -8.18 15.38
C ASP A 79 -7.85 -7.81 14.56
N ASN A 80 -8.27 -6.54 14.58
CA ASN A 80 -9.41 -6.05 13.81
C ASN A 80 -9.14 -5.98 12.32
N LEU A 81 -7.87 -5.94 11.93
CA LEU A 81 -7.46 -5.75 10.55
C LEU A 81 -6.45 -6.83 10.16
N PRO A 82 -6.89 -8.13 10.11
CA PRO A 82 -5.97 -9.24 9.88
C PRO A 82 -5.32 -9.22 8.50
N ASN A 83 -5.94 -8.54 7.52
CA ASN A 83 -5.46 -8.49 6.15
C ASN A 83 -4.67 -7.22 5.84
N LYS A 84 -4.36 -6.43 6.87
CA LYS A 84 -3.55 -5.24 6.73
C LYS A 84 -2.18 -5.44 7.35
N ARG A 85 -1.18 -4.72 6.81
CA ARG A 85 0.17 -4.72 7.35
C ARG A 85 0.70 -3.30 7.44
N ALA A 86 1.54 -3.07 8.43
CA ALA A 86 2.26 -1.81 8.61
C ALA A 86 3.70 -2.01 8.17
N GLU A 87 4.23 -1.11 7.35
CA GLU A 87 5.57 -1.23 6.83
C GLU A 87 6.34 0.07 6.99
N ARG A 88 7.64 -0.09 7.26
CA ARG A 88 8.56 1.04 7.34
C ARG A 88 9.03 1.48 5.96
N ALA A 89 9.30 0.50 5.09
CA ALA A 89 9.79 0.76 3.74
C ALA A 89 9.30 -0.34 2.81
N LEU A 90 9.05 0.01 1.55
CA LEU A 90 8.61 -0.94 0.55
C LEU A 90 9.12 -0.57 -0.84
N ARG A 91 9.15 -1.57 -1.71
CA ARG A 91 9.46 -1.39 -3.13
C ARG A 91 8.19 -1.65 -3.93
N VAL A 92 7.92 -0.77 -4.90
CA VAL A 92 6.80 -0.96 -5.81
C VAL A 92 7.26 -1.86 -6.95
N VAL A 93 6.58 -2.99 -7.14
CA VAL A 93 6.98 -4.04 -8.08
C VAL A 93 6.31 -3.88 -9.43
N GLU A 94 4.99 -3.68 -9.42
CA GLU A 94 4.22 -3.52 -10.66
C GLU A 94 2.90 -2.80 -10.38
N GLU A 95 2.26 -2.34 -11.45
CA GLU A 95 0.90 -1.82 -11.37
C GLU A 95 -0.07 -2.86 -11.93
N ARG A 96 -1.22 -3.04 -11.25
CA ARG A 96 -2.28 -3.96 -11.67
C ARG A 96 -3.52 -3.18 -12.09
N PRO A 97 -4.42 -3.77 -12.89
CA PRO A 97 -5.69 -3.12 -13.20
C PRO A 97 -6.44 -2.78 -11.91
N ALA A 98 -6.94 -1.55 -11.83
CA ALA A 98 -7.58 -1.05 -10.60
C ALA A 98 -8.82 -1.85 -10.19
N TRP A 99 -9.55 -2.45 -11.16
CA TRP A 99 -10.74 -3.23 -10.85
C TRP A 99 -10.45 -4.45 -9.97
N GLU A 100 -9.20 -4.90 -9.90
CA GLU A 100 -8.82 -6.02 -9.03
C GLU A 100 -9.04 -5.70 -7.54
N ALA A 101 -9.09 -4.41 -7.18
CA ALA A 101 -9.39 -4.00 -5.82
C ALA A 101 -10.81 -4.33 -5.38
N PHE A 102 -11.70 -4.65 -6.32
CA PHE A 102 -13.06 -5.08 -6.02
C PHE A 102 -13.19 -6.60 -5.87
N GLY A 103 -12.09 -7.34 -6.01
CA GLY A 103 -12.09 -8.79 -5.94
C GLY A 103 -12.45 -9.44 -7.27
N PRO A 104 -12.65 -10.78 -7.27
CA PRO A 104 -12.79 -11.54 -8.52
C PRO A 104 -14.07 -11.23 -9.30
N ASN A 105 -15.06 -10.60 -8.68
CA ASN A 105 -16.32 -10.23 -9.32
C ASN A 105 -16.42 -8.74 -9.61
N GLY A 106 -15.35 -8.02 -9.39
CA GLY A 106 -15.32 -6.58 -9.54
C GLY A 106 -15.03 -6.04 -10.91
#